data_ade9ddaf814bc1c66044befa62e105ab
#
_entry.id   ade9ddaf814bc1c66044befa62e105ab
#
_cell.length_a   1.000
_cell.length_b   1.000
_cell.length_c   1.000
_cell.angle_alpha   90.00
_cell.angle_beta   90.00
_cell.angle_gamma   90.00
#
_symmetry.space_group_name_H-M   'P 1'
#
loop_
_entity.id
_entity.type
_entity.pdbx_description
1 polymer ?
#
loop_
_entity_poly.entity_id
_entity_poly.type
_entity_poly.pdbx_seq_one_letter_code
_entity_poly.pdbx_strand_id
1 'polypeptide(L)'
;LLKLILDESGYSSMLKNKKDLDNENRLENIKELLRAMQDYDNLQNFLEHVALATSIDQEWEGAKINLMTMHAAKGLEFDVVFLPGWEEGLFPHQKSLEEKGDFALEEERSLAYVGITRAKKEAYLSFAMKRAYHGDWMDALPSRFINEIPDDSVEKNEIDNNKNID
;
A
#
# COMPACT_ATOMS: atom_id res chain seq x y z
N LEU A 1 3.70 24.99 -18.38
CA LEU A 1 4.49 25.53 -17.25
C LEU A 1 5.25 24.43 -16.53
N LEU A 2 4.59 23.41 -15.92
CA LEU A 2 5.26 22.36 -15.13
C LEU A 2 6.32 21.60 -15.94
N LYS A 3 6.03 21.21 -17.20
CA LYS A 3 7.00 20.56 -18.07
C LYS A 3 8.24 21.40 -18.29
N LEU A 4 8.06 22.71 -18.52
CA LEU A 4 9.17 23.64 -18.67
C LEU A 4 10.04 23.71 -17.42
N ILE A 5 9.43 23.81 -16.22
CA ILE A 5 10.13 23.83 -14.95
C ILE A 5 10.94 22.54 -14.74
N LEU A 6 10.38 21.38 -15.04
CA LEU A 6 11.04 20.08 -14.91
C LEU A 6 12.23 19.93 -15.87
N ASP A 7 12.13 20.48 -17.06
CA ASP A 7 13.18 20.42 -18.08
C ASP A 7 14.29 21.45 -17.77
N GLU A 8 13.94 22.71 -17.44
CA GLU A 8 14.90 23.76 -17.13
C GLU A 8 15.63 23.55 -15.79
N SER A 9 14.98 22.98 -14.78
CA SER A 9 15.60 22.61 -13.51
C SER A 9 16.57 21.42 -13.62
N GLY A 10 16.56 20.69 -14.75
CA GLY A 10 17.33 19.49 -14.94
C GLY A 10 16.82 18.28 -14.14
N TYR A 11 15.68 18.40 -13.44
CA TYR A 11 15.13 17.33 -12.60
C TYR A 11 14.81 16.08 -13.41
N SER A 12 14.15 16.22 -14.56
CA SER A 12 13.88 15.12 -15.48
C SER A 12 15.15 14.42 -15.96
N SER A 13 16.21 15.18 -16.23
CA SER A 13 17.51 14.66 -16.66
C SER A 13 18.24 13.93 -15.53
N MET A 14 18.16 14.45 -14.32
CA MET A 14 18.73 13.82 -13.12
C MET A 14 18.11 12.42 -12.87
N LEU A 15 16.78 12.29 -12.97
CA LEU A 15 16.11 11.01 -12.79
C LEU A 15 16.44 10.01 -13.89
N LYS A 16 16.58 10.45 -15.15
CA LYS A 16 16.94 9.60 -16.29
C LYS A 16 18.38 9.08 -16.23
N ASN A 17 19.30 9.85 -15.66
CA ASN A 17 20.72 9.51 -15.61
C ASN A 17 21.07 8.45 -14.55
N LYS A 18 20.23 8.28 -13.54
CA LYS A 18 20.37 7.21 -12.55
C LYS A 18 19.41 6.08 -12.91
N LYS A 19 19.94 4.99 -13.46
CA LYS A 19 19.17 3.76 -13.72
C LYS A 19 18.87 3.07 -12.37
N ASP A 20 17.82 3.52 -11.70
CA ASP A 20 17.27 2.95 -10.49
C ASP A 20 15.76 2.78 -10.71
N LEU A 21 15.20 1.64 -10.32
CA LEU A 21 13.77 1.34 -10.42
C LEU A 21 12.92 2.43 -9.74
N ASP A 22 13.42 2.99 -8.63
CA ASP A 22 12.74 4.07 -7.93
C ASP A 22 12.64 5.35 -8.79
N ASN A 23 13.65 5.65 -9.60
CA ASN A 23 13.64 6.79 -10.51
C ASN A 23 12.71 6.60 -11.71
N GLU A 24 12.54 5.35 -12.19
CA GLU A 24 11.56 5.04 -13.24
C GLU A 24 10.13 5.27 -12.73
N ASN A 25 9.81 4.81 -11.52
CA ASN A 25 8.52 5.07 -10.87
C ASN A 25 8.26 6.56 -10.66
N ARG A 26 9.28 7.31 -10.24
CA ARG A 26 9.17 8.79 -10.09
C ARG A 26 8.91 9.49 -11.41
N LEU A 27 9.55 9.04 -12.50
CA LEU A 27 9.28 9.57 -13.83
C LEU A 27 7.85 9.28 -14.30
N GLU A 28 7.31 8.09 -13.99
CA GLU A 28 5.92 7.76 -14.32
C GLU A 28 4.94 8.61 -13.52
N ASN A 29 5.16 8.77 -12.21
CA ASN A 29 4.34 9.65 -11.37
C ASN A 29 4.33 11.11 -11.88
N ILE A 30 5.47 11.60 -12.38
CA ILE A 30 5.54 12.93 -13.02
C ILE A 30 4.69 12.97 -14.30
N LYS A 31 4.70 11.92 -15.11
CA LYS A 31 3.87 11.86 -16.32
C LYS A 31 2.37 11.83 -15.97
N GLU A 32 2.00 11.08 -14.94
CA GLU A 32 0.61 11.05 -14.45
C GLU A 32 0.17 12.42 -13.94
N LEU A 33 1.02 13.10 -13.15
CA LEU A 33 0.75 14.46 -12.70
C LEU A 33 0.55 15.42 -13.87
N LEU A 34 1.42 15.33 -14.90
CA LEU A 34 1.29 16.15 -16.10
C LEU A 34 -0.01 15.86 -16.87
N ARG A 35 -0.46 14.61 -16.92
CA ARG A 35 -1.74 14.22 -17.53
C ARG A 35 -2.92 14.77 -16.71
N ALA A 36 -2.92 14.56 -15.41
CA ALA A 36 -3.96 15.07 -14.51
C ALA A 36 -4.13 16.58 -14.61
N MET A 37 -3.02 17.32 -14.76
CA MET A 37 -3.07 18.78 -14.93
C MET A 37 -3.67 19.24 -16.27
N GLN A 38 -3.71 18.37 -17.30
CA GLN A 38 -4.27 18.75 -18.61
C GLN A 38 -5.80 18.88 -18.60
N ASP A 39 -6.46 18.29 -17.61
CA ASP A 39 -7.91 18.36 -17.43
C ASP A 39 -8.36 19.70 -16.81
N TYR A 40 -7.40 20.58 -16.48
CA TYR A 40 -7.67 21.88 -15.85
C TYR A 40 -7.15 23.02 -16.72
N ASP A 41 -7.93 24.10 -16.83
CA ASP A 41 -7.62 25.26 -17.66
C ASP A 41 -6.36 26.01 -17.20
N ASN A 42 -6.05 25.97 -15.92
CA ASN A 42 -4.88 26.63 -15.33
C ASN A 42 -4.43 25.95 -14.03
N LEU A 43 -3.23 26.31 -13.60
CA LEU A 43 -2.63 25.77 -12.37
C LEU A 43 -3.46 26.08 -11.11
N GLN A 44 -4.10 27.26 -11.08
CA GLN A 44 -4.89 27.67 -9.91
C GLN A 44 -6.09 26.73 -9.72
N ASN A 45 -6.84 26.41 -10.77
CA ASN A 45 -7.96 25.50 -10.74
C ASN A 45 -7.54 24.08 -10.32
N PHE A 46 -6.37 23.63 -10.79
CA PHE A 46 -5.80 22.34 -10.36
C PHE A 46 -5.47 22.35 -8.86
N LEU A 47 -4.79 23.39 -8.36
CA LEU A 47 -4.45 23.50 -6.95
C LEU A 47 -5.68 23.61 -6.04
N GLU A 48 -6.71 24.35 -6.47
CA GLU A 48 -7.99 24.42 -5.76
C GLU A 48 -8.68 23.06 -5.68
N HIS A 49 -8.66 22.31 -6.78
CA HIS A 49 -9.20 20.95 -6.79
C HIS A 49 -8.44 20.01 -5.82
N VAL A 50 -7.11 20.04 -5.85
CA VAL A 50 -6.27 19.24 -4.93
C VAL A 50 -6.50 19.66 -3.48
N ALA A 51 -6.58 20.97 -3.21
CA ALA A 51 -6.87 21.48 -1.87
C ALA A 51 -8.26 21.03 -1.38
N LEU A 52 -9.27 21.05 -2.26
CA LEU A 52 -10.61 20.57 -1.96
C LEU A 52 -10.62 19.05 -1.67
N ALA A 53 -9.95 18.26 -2.50
CA ALA A 53 -9.83 16.82 -2.33
C ALA A 53 -9.15 16.44 -1.01
N THR A 54 -8.12 17.21 -0.59
CA THR A 54 -7.43 17.01 0.68
C THR A 54 -8.22 17.55 1.89
N SER A 55 -9.05 18.59 1.72
CA SER A 55 -9.87 19.14 2.80
C SER A 55 -11.13 18.30 3.09
N ILE A 56 -11.67 17.60 2.10
CA ILE A 56 -12.77 16.65 2.28
C ILE A 56 -12.41 15.58 3.33
N ASP A 57 -11.13 15.21 3.43
CA ASP A 57 -10.66 14.27 4.45
C ASP A 57 -10.71 14.84 5.89
N GLN A 58 -10.81 16.15 6.08
CA GLN A 58 -10.79 16.80 7.40
C GLN A 58 -12.16 17.12 7.97
N GLU A 59 -13.21 17.25 7.14
CA GLU A 59 -14.53 17.74 7.57
C GLU A 59 -15.65 16.69 7.63
N TRP A 60 -15.33 15.42 7.33
CA TRP A 60 -16.37 14.37 7.37
C TRP A 60 -16.58 13.88 8.80
N GLU A 61 -17.68 14.25 9.43
CA GLU A 61 -18.08 13.78 10.77
C GLU A 61 -18.64 12.33 10.81
N GLY A 62 -18.69 11.62 9.69
CA GLY A 62 -19.17 10.24 9.59
C GLY A 62 -18.10 9.17 9.87
N ALA A 63 -18.53 7.92 9.98
CA ALA A 63 -17.62 6.78 10.05
C ALA A 63 -16.75 6.72 8.78
N LYS A 64 -15.42 6.77 8.95
CA LYS A 64 -14.45 6.76 7.84
C LYS A 64 -13.75 5.41 7.75
N ILE A 65 -13.60 4.93 6.52
CA ILE A 65 -12.64 3.87 6.21
C ILE A 65 -11.38 4.54 5.66
N ASN A 66 -10.26 4.33 6.34
CA ASN A 66 -8.96 4.82 5.90
C ASN A 66 -8.25 3.71 5.14
N LEU A 67 -7.87 3.95 3.90
CA LEU A 67 -7.06 3.04 3.09
C LEU A 67 -5.64 3.62 2.97
N MET A 68 -4.66 2.85 3.43
CA MET A 68 -3.27 3.30 3.43
C MET A 68 -2.30 2.11 3.46
N THR A 69 -1.02 2.38 3.22
CA THR A 69 0.03 1.37 3.43
C THR A 69 0.37 1.22 4.91
N MET A 70 0.91 0.08 5.31
CA MET A 70 1.39 -0.12 6.69
C MET A 70 2.48 0.89 7.09
N HIS A 71 3.33 1.30 6.14
CA HIS A 71 4.33 2.35 6.39
C HIS A 71 3.69 3.70 6.72
N ALA A 72 2.64 4.08 5.99
CA ALA A 72 1.91 5.32 6.24
C ALA A 72 1.12 5.29 7.56
N ALA A 73 0.75 4.10 8.04
CA ALA A 73 0.04 3.91 9.29
C ALA A 73 0.93 4.08 10.55
N LYS A 74 2.25 4.21 10.38
CA LYS A 74 3.17 4.39 11.52
C LYS A 74 2.83 5.66 12.30
N GLY A 75 2.58 5.49 13.59
CA GLY A 75 2.18 6.59 14.50
C GLY A 75 0.67 6.88 14.54
N LEU A 76 -0.11 6.26 13.67
CA LEU A 76 -1.57 6.34 13.71
C LEU A 76 -2.14 5.16 14.51
N GLU A 77 -3.40 5.27 14.94
CA GLU A 77 -4.11 4.21 15.65
C GLU A 77 -5.59 4.22 15.26
N PHE A 78 -6.17 3.02 15.14
CA PHE A 78 -7.56 2.82 14.71
C PHE A 78 -8.24 1.80 15.64
N ASP A 79 -9.55 1.91 15.82
CA ASP A 79 -10.28 0.94 16.63
C ASP A 79 -10.20 -0.47 16.04
N VAL A 80 -10.36 -0.57 14.72
CA VAL A 80 -10.34 -1.82 13.96
C VAL A 80 -9.41 -1.65 12.75
N VAL A 81 -8.59 -2.65 12.49
CA VAL A 81 -7.64 -2.66 11.37
C VAL A 81 -7.82 -3.94 10.56
N PHE A 82 -7.94 -3.79 9.24
CA PHE A 82 -7.94 -4.90 8.28
C PHE A 82 -6.60 -4.95 7.56
N LEU A 83 -5.93 -6.09 7.62
CA LEU A 83 -4.62 -6.36 7.04
C LEU A 83 -4.74 -7.49 6.01
N PRO A 84 -5.16 -7.20 4.78
CA PRO A 84 -5.29 -8.21 3.73
C PRO A 84 -3.95 -8.59 3.12
N GLY A 85 -3.89 -9.80 2.53
CA GLY A 85 -2.74 -10.24 1.75
C GLY A 85 -1.57 -10.77 2.59
N TRP A 86 -1.83 -11.37 3.74
CA TRP A 86 -0.82 -12.04 4.56
C TRP A 86 -0.43 -13.40 3.98
N GLU A 87 0.28 -13.38 2.85
CA GLU A 87 0.66 -14.53 2.05
C GLU A 87 2.17 -14.55 1.77
N GLU A 88 2.79 -15.71 1.79
CA GLU A 88 4.19 -15.89 1.38
C GLU A 88 4.39 -15.35 -0.04
N GLY A 89 5.49 -14.61 -0.23
CA GLY A 89 5.81 -13.96 -1.49
C GLY A 89 5.15 -12.59 -1.70
N LEU A 90 4.02 -12.34 -1.01
CA LEU A 90 3.36 -11.05 -1.00
C LEU A 90 3.73 -10.25 0.26
N PHE A 91 3.65 -10.90 1.42
CA PHE A 91 4.10 -10.35 2.69
C PHE A 91 4.56 -11.49 3.62
N PRO A 92 5.88 -11.70 3.81
CA PRO A 92 7.01 -10.87 3.30
C PRO A 92 7.15 -10.93 1.78
N HIS A 93 7.60 -9.79 1.20
CA HIS A 93 7.70 -9.65 -0.24
C HIS A 93 8.88 -10.46 -0.81
N GLN A 94 8.60 -11.39 -1.74
CA GLN A 94 9.59 -12.32 -2.29
C GLN A 94 10.85 -11.63 -2.81
N LYS A 95 10.70 -10.60 -3.62
CA LYS A 95 11.83 -9.88 -4.21
C LYS A 95 12.72 -9.23 -3.16
N SER A 96 12.14 -8.70 -2.07
CA SER A 96 12.91 -8.10 -0.98
C SER A 96 13.79 -9.15 -0.28
N LEU A 97 13.24 -10.35 -0.09
CA LEU A 97 14.00 -11.47 0.52
C LEU A 97 15.14 -11.96 -0.40
N GLU A 98 14.91 -12.02 -1.71
CA GLU A 98 15.94 -12.41 -2.68
C GLU A 98 17.09 -11.41 -2.76
N GLU A 99 16.80 -10.10 -2.66
CA GLU A 99 17.80 -9.04 -2.78
C GLU A 99 18.59 -8.81 -1.49
N LYS A 100 17.97 -8.90 -0.32
CA LYS A 100 18.56 -8.49 0.97
C LYS A 100 18.57 -9.60 2.04
N GLY A 101 18.00 -10.77 1.76
CA GLY A 101 17.99 -11.91 2.66
C GLY A 101 17.36 -11.64 4.01
N ASP A 102 18.03 -12.09 5.08
CA ASP A 102 17.52 -12.00 6.46
C ASP A 102 17.27 -10.56 6.92
N PHE A 103 18.03 -9.59 6.40
CA PHE A 103 17.82 -8.19 6.74
C PHE A 103 16.44 -7.70 6.28
N ALA A 104 16.04 -8.04 5.05
CA ALA A 104 14.71 -7.69 4.56
C ALA A 104 13.61 -8.40 5.35
N LEU A 105 13.84 -9.65 5.76
CA LEU A 105 12.89 -10.38 6.58
C LEU A 105 12.61 -9.67 7.92
N GLU A 106 13.65 -9.14 8.56
CA GLU A 106 13.50 -8.39 9.81
C GLU A 106 12.80 -7.03 9.61
N GLU A 107 13.06 -6.35 8.48
CA GLU A 107 12.33 -5.13 8.11
C GLU A 107 10.83 -5.43 7.91
N GLU A 108 10.48 -6.47 7.17
CA GLU A 108 9.10 -6.91 6.93
C GLU A 108 8.43 -7.38 8.24
N ARG A 109 9.14 -8.09 9.12
CA ARG A 109 8.64 -8.47 10.45
C ARG A 109 8.34 -7.26 11.32
N SER A 110 9.21 -6.26 11.29
CA SER A 110 8.99 -4.99 11.99
C SER A 110 7.76 -4.28 11.46
N LEU A 111 7.53 -4.35 10.14
CA LEU A 111 6.34 -3.78 9.51
C LEU A 111 5.07 -4.56 9.87
N ALA A 112 5.13 -5.88 9.97
CA ALA A 112 4.04 -6.73 10.46
C ALA A 112 3.63 -6.32 11.88
N TYR A 113 4.60 -6.16 12.78
CA TYR A 113 4.36 -5.67 14.12
C TYR A 113 3.70 -4.28 14.12
N VAL A 114 4.21 -3.36 13.30
CA VAL A 114 3.59 -2.03 13.15
C VAL A 114 2.14 -2.16 12.71
N GLY A 115 1.83 -2.96 11.69
CA GLY A 115 0.47 -3.14 11.18
C GLY A 115 -0.50 -3.62 12.25
N ILE A 116 -0.16 -4.71 12.95
CA ILE A 116 -1.00 -5.29 14.01
C ILE A 116 -1.21 -4.30 15.15
N THR A 117 -0.15 -3.62 15.59
CA THR A 117 -0.22 -2.68 16.71
C THR A 117 -0.93 -1.36 16.40
N ARG A 118 -1.41 -1.17 15.18
CA ARG A 118 -2.30 -0.02 14.86
C ARG A 118 -3.71 -0.22 15.37
N ALA A 119 -4.10 -1.45 15.66
CA ALA A 119 -5.43 -1.77 16.19
C ALA A 119 -5.49 -1.50 17.70
N LYS A 120 -6.50 -0.72 18.12
CA LYS A 120 -6.82 -0.50 19.54
C LYS A 120 -7.67 -1.63 20.11
N LYS A 121 -8.51 -2.25 19.28
CA LYS A 121 -9.48 -3.28 19.70
C LYS A 121 -9.28 -4.58 18.92
N GLU A 122 -9.34 -4.52 17.59
CA GLU A 122 -9.38 -5.70 16.75
C GLU A 122 -8.51 -5.53 15.51
N ALA A 123 -7.71 -6.55 15.20
CA ALA A 123 -6.95 -6.65 13.96
C ALA A 123 -7.42 -7.88 13.18
N TYR A 124 -7.84 -7.69 11.94
CA TYR A 124 -8.24 -8.75 11.03
C TYR A 124 -7.15 -9.00 10.00
N LEU A 125 -6.48 -10.13 10.11
CA LEU A 125 -5.48 -10.58 9.14
C LEU A 125 -6.16 -11.54 8.17
N SER A 126 -6.00 -11.33 6.88
CA SER A 126 -6.59 -12.22 5.89
C SER A 126 -5.60 -12.61 4.80
N PHE A 127 -5.75 -13.83 4.30
CA PHE A 127 -5.00 -14.37 3.18
C PHE A 127 -5.92 -15.21 2.29
N ALA A 128 -5.57 -15.32 1.01
CA ALA A 128 -6.27 -16.17 0.07
C ALA A 128 -5.59 -17.55 0.00
N MET A 129 -6.38 -18.63 -0.13
CA MET A 129 -5.83 -19.96 -0.42
C MET A 129 -5.39 -20.10 -1.88
N LYS A 130 -6.01 -19.31 -2.76
CA LYS A 130 -5.67 -19.25 -4.19
C LYS A 130 -5.72 -17.80 -4.67
N ARG A 131 -4.80 -17.44 -5.52
CA ARG A 131 -4.71 -16.11 -6.12
C ARG A 131 -4.54 -16.20 -7.63
N ALA A 132 -5.26 -15.35 -8.36
CA ALA A 132 -5.05 -15.18 -9.78
C ALA A 132 -3.80 -14.32 -10.03
N TYR A 133 -2.84 -14.85 -10.78
CA TYR A 133 -1.63 -14.14 -11.17
C TYR A 133 -1.39 -14.35 -12.68
N HIS A 134 -1.32 -13.24 -13.42
CA HIS A 134 -1.19 -13.25 -14.90
C HIS A 134 -2.21 -14.13 -15.66
N GLY A 135 -3.40 -14.33 -15.09
CA GLY A 135 -4.47 -15.14 -15.70
C GLY A 135 -4.55 -16.59 -15.22
N ASP A 136 -3.55 -17.07 -14.49
CA ASP A 136 -3.53 -18.40 -13.91
C ASP A 136 -3.86 -18.35 -12.41
N TRP A 137 -4.54 -19.40 -11.91
CA TRP A 137 -4.78 -19.56 -10.48
C TRP A 137 -3.64 -20.34 -9.84
N MET A 138 -2.99 -19.72 -8.87
CA MET A 138 -1.90 -20.31 -8.09
C MET A 138 -2.34 -20.52 -6.64
N ASP A 139 -1.90 -21.62 -6.03
CA ASP A 139 -2.05 -21.81 -4.59
C ASP A 139 -1.18 -20.79 -3.85
N ALA A 140 -1.77 -20.16 -2.85
CA ALA A 140 -1.08 -19.22 -1.97
C ALA A 140 -0.90 -19.85 -0.58
N LEU A 141 0.23 -19.60 0.03
CA LEU A 141 0.53 -20.03 1.39
C LEU A 141 0.35 -18.87 2.35
N PRO A 142 -0.18 -19.10 3.56
CA PRO A 142 -0.25 -18.06 4.57
C PRO A 142 1.14 -17.55 4.92
N SER A 143 1.24 -16.26 5.20
CA SER A 143 2.49 -15.63 5.64
C SER A 143 3.07 -16.32 6.87
N ARG A 144 4.39 -16.51 6.88
CA ARG A 144 5.12 -17.03 8.05
C ARG A 144 4.89 -16.22 9.31
N PHE A 145 4.62 -14.92 9.18
CA PHE A 145 4.37 -14.03 10.32
C PHE A 145 3.09 -14.38 11.07
N ILE A 146 2.12 -15.05 10.45
CA ILE A 146 0.91 -15.54 11.13
C ILE A 146 1.29 -16.56 12.21
N ASN A 147 2.27 -17.42 11.93
CA ASN A 147 2.72 -18.44 12.87
C ASN A 147 3.60 -17.87 14.02
N GLU A 148 4.02 -16.62 13.90
CA GLU A 148 4.78 -15.91 14.95
C GLU A 148 3.85 -15.24 15.97
N ILE A 149 2.54 -15.16 15.69
CA ILE A 149 1.55 -14.61 16.62
C ILE A 149 1.17 -15.70 17.63
N PRO A 150 1.17 -15.41 18.93
CA PRO A 150 0.76 -16.37 19.96
C PRO A 150 -0.65 -16.91 19.72
N ASP A 151 -0.83 -18.23 19.78
CA ASP A 151 -2.12 -18.89 19.49
C ASP A 151 -3.26 -18.45 20.40
N ASP A 152 -2.99 -18.06 21.62
CA ASP A 152 -3.94 -17.53 22.60
C ASP A 152 -4.45 -16.13 22.27
N SER A 153 -3.80 -15.46 21.32
CA SER A 153 -4.14 -14.11 20.85
C SER A 153 -4.84 -14.12 19.50
N VAL A 154 -5.11 -15.29 18.91
CA VAL A 154 -5.66 -15.43 17.55
C VAL A 154 -6.92 -16.28 17.55
N GLU A 155 -7.99 -15.74 16.96
CA GLU A 155 -9.17 -16.50 16.57
C GLU A 155 -9.11 -16.78 15.06
N LYS A 156 -9.18 -18.08 14.69
CA LYS A 156 -9.09 -18.52 13.28
C LYS A 156 -10.49 -18.76 12.72
N ASN A 157 -10.84 -18.03 11.68
CA ASN A 157 -12.11 -18.17 10.96
C ASN A 157 -11.84 -18.51 9.49
N GLU A 158 -12.50 -19.53 8.97
CA GLU A 158 -12.49 -19.87 7.54
C GLU A 158 -13.75 -19.31 6.89
N ILE A 159 -13.58 -18.54 5.82
CA ILE A 159 -14.68 -18.06 4.99
C ILE A 159 -14.82 -19.02 3.82
N ASP A 160 -15.82 -19.90 3.88
CA ASP A 160 -16.18 -20.78 2.76
C ASP A 160 -16.99 -19.98 1.73
N ASN A 161 -16.36 -19.63 0.60
CA ASN A 161 -17.02 -18.91 -0.51
C ASN A 161 -18.05 -19.76 -1.27
N ASN A 162 -18.28 -21.04 -0.89
CA ASN A 162 -19.30 -21.91 -1.49
C ASN A 162 -20.70 -21.77 -0.85
N LYS A 163 -20.86 -20.97 0.18
CA LYS A 163 -22.21 -20.60 0.64
C LYS A 163 -22.73 -19.47 -0.24
N ASN A 164 -23.58 -19.86 -1.19
CA ASN A 164 -24.38 -18.97 -2.02
C ASN A 164 -25.01 -17.88 -1.13
N ILE A 165 -24.78 -16.65 -1.53
CA ILE A 165 -25.59 -15.52 -1.07
C ILE A 165 -26.95 -15.72 -1.74
N ASP A 166 -27.92 -16.28 -0.98
CA ASP A 166 -29.33 -16.26 -1.34
C ASP A 166 -29.90 -14.84 -1.12
#